data_adb7f9698c512dabd0f51eba377cdd4d
#
_entry.id   adb7f9698c512dabd0f51eba377cdd4d
#
_cell.length_a   1.000
_cell.length_b   1.000
_cell.length_c   1.000
_cell.angle_alpha   90.00
_cell.angle_beta   90.00
_cell.angle_gamma   90.00
#
_symmetry.space_group_name_H-M   'P 1'
#
loop_
_entity.id
_entity.type
_entity.pdbx_description
1 polymer ?
#
loop_
_entity_poly.entity_id
_entity_poly.type
_entity_poly.pdbx_seq_one_letter_code
_entity_poly.pdbx_strand_id
1 'polypeptide(L)'
;MSRSSYQNGKIFFQNENSGERSCRFFLLEESPKREFVNDIGERPFGTALGSSSGKIRFMKKWLFYCFVQVFVLAGYGQDTVLKTAKDTVMRSLPSPLPNPPFPTSDWDGAPLVGVDATAPNYPLTKLLGLSDHKVKIYGWVDVGGNLSTSKNSNAPTSYDLIPNQVVLDQVGVKFDKEPNTIQTDHMDWGFLSTTIFGTDYRFTTAKGYFSNQLLDHNNKYGVDPAELYGLLYFPKIADGMILKFGRYISPADIEAQWATDNYLYSHSLMFTVDPYTFTGVQATFKLGSYWQLEVGAHAGNDMAPWSNSAQLNGLLMARWVSKNNNNSLYGGINSLGNGDYKNQHDDLQMVVMTWGHKFNETFHMMTEAYYMWQYHALTGGTVINGPGKDFYEGVGPGTLIPGAATTEGFVNYFQILLSKKKDYLSIRNDLLNDAQANRTGYKTMYTSHTIGYVHYFTDLIRIRPEVRFERAWADDVTPYDNGTKQNQFTAAMDLIVRF
;
A
#
# COMPACT_ATOMS: atom_id res chain seq x y z
N MET A 1 26.59 17.10 -31.60
CA MET A 1 25.37 16.71 -32.36
C MET A 1 25.76 15.60 -33.30
N SER A 2 25.26 14.39 -33.08
CA SER A 2 25.52 13.27 -33.98
C SER A 2 24.51 13.31 -35.13
N ARG A 3 24.98 13.30 -36.35
CA ARG A 3 24.15 13.11 -37.54
C ARG A 3 24.18 11.65 -37.95
N SER A 4 23.00 11.04 -38.12
CA SER A 4 22.89 9.71 -38.71
C SER A 4 22.47 9.83 -40.17
N SER A 5 23.06 9.03 -41.05
CA SER A 5 22.66 8.90 -42.46
C SER A 5 22.36 7.43 -42.77
N TYR A 6 21.35 7.22 -43.61
CA TYR A 6 20.91 5.90 -43.99
C TYR A 6 21.18 5.73 -45.50
N GLN A 7 21.96 4.72 -45.88
CA GLN A 7 22.19 4.33 -47.27
C GLN A 7 22.37 2.82 -47.39
N ASN A 8 21.64 2.23 -48.31
CA ASN A 8 21.72 0.78 -48.68
C ASN A 8 21.53 -0.20 -47.49
N GLY A 9 20.51 0.03 -46.64
CA GLY A 9 20.17 -0.91 -45.56
C GLY A 9 21.09 -0.85 -44.35
N LYS A 10 21.94 0.20 -44.21
CA LYS A 10 22.88 0.34 -43.08
C LYS A 10 22.78 1.72 -42.48
N ILE A 11 22.83 1.81 -41.15
CA ILE A 11 22.85 3.04 -40.38
C ILE A 11 24.30 3.36 -39.97
N PHE A 12 24.76 4.56 -40.25
CA PHE A 12 26.08 5.06 -39.89
C PHE A 12 25.96 6.12 -38.80
N PHE A 13 26.73 5.96 -37.73
CA PHE A 13 26.90 6.98 -36.70
C PHE A 13 28.30 7.58 -36.79
N GLN A 14 28.40 8.88 -36.92
CA GLN A 14 29.66 9.61 -36.89
C GLN A 14 29.80 10.36 -35.57
N ASN A 15 30.84 10.07 -34.81
CA ASN A 15 31.18 10.78 -33.58
C ASN A 15 32.39 11.66 -33.82
N GLU A 16 32.23 12.97 -33.69
CA GLU A 16 33.21 13.99 -34.09
C GLU A 16 34.29 14.33 -33.01
N ASN A 17 34.49 13.50 -31.97
CA ASN A 17 35.47 13.80 -30.93
C ASN A 17 36.35 12.61 -30.59
N SER A 18 37.19 12.17 -31.50
CA SER A 18 38.50 11.55 -31.23
C SER A 18 39.09 11.02 -32.53
N GLY A 19 40.32 11.37 -32.78
CA GLY A 19 41.05 11.13 -34.04
C GLY A 19 41.52 9.70 -34.27
N GLU A 20 40.79 8.67 -33.90
CA GLU A 20 41.13 7.27 -34.23
C GLU A 20 39.92 6.56 -34.85
N ARG A 21 40.12 6.05 -36.07
CA ARG A 21 39.15 5.24 -36.81
C ARG A 21 39.27 3.77 -36.37
N SER A 22 38.33 3.31 -35.60
CA SER A 22 38.15 1.89 -35.34
C SER A 22 36.75 1.45 -35.87
N CYS A 23 36.77 0.66 -36.97
CA CYS A 23 35.58 0.03 -37.48
C CYS A 23 35.39 -1.33 -36.79
N ARG A 24 34.33 -1.51 -36.00
CA ARG A 24 33.88 -2.84 -35.60
C ARG A 24 32.66 -3.24 -36.44
N PHE A 25 32.79 -4.35 -37.12
CA PHE A 25 31.71 -5.00 -37.85
C PHE A 25 30.93 -5.91 -36.93
N PHE A 26 29.60 -5.74 -36.87
CA PHE A 26 28.69 -6.77 -36.38
C PHE A 26 27.96 -7.37 -37.59
N LEU A 27 28.16 -8.64 -37.80
CA LEU A 27 27.39 -9.46 -38.74
C LEU A 27 26.15 -9.95 -37.97
N LEU A 28 24.96 -9.61 -38.49
CA LEU A 28 23.72 -10.27 -38.11
C LEU A 28 23.54 -11.47 -39.05
N GLU A 29 23.64 -12.69 -38.53
CA GLU A 29 23.30 -13.90 -39.24
C GLU A 29 21.78 -14.01 -39.38
N GLU A 30 21.32 -14.12 -40.64
CA GLU A 30 19.95 -14.48 -40.95
C GLU A 30 19.75 -15.98 -40.68
N SER A 31 18.77 -16.37 -39.89
CA SER A 31 18.33 -17.73 -39.73
C SER A 31 17.46 -18.19 -40.89
N PRO A 32 17.59 -19.43 -41.37
CA PRO A 32 16.90 -19.91 -42.56
C PRO A 32 15.41 -20.17 -42.32
N LYS A 33 14.61 -19.76 -43.29
CA LYS A 33 13.18 -20.08 -43.43
C LYS A 33 12.98 -21.60 -43.48
N ARG A 34 12.15 -22.14 -42.58
CA ARG A 34 11.60 -23.50 -42.73
C ARG A 34 10.30 -23.43 -43.53
N GLU A 35 10.29 -24.15 -44.62
CA GLU A 35 9.11 -24.44 -45.41
C GLU A 35 8.16 -25.38 -44.66
N PHE A 36 6.87 -25.06 -44.69
CA PHE A 36 5.81 -25.93 -44.22
C PHE A 36 5.51 -27.00 -45.30
N VAL A 37 5.71 -28.25 -44.95
CA VAL A 37 5.14 -29.38 -45.67
C VAL A 37 3.89 -29.84 -44.94
N ASN A 38 2.74 -29.74 -45.61
CA ASN A 38 1.48 -30.33 -45.17
C ASN A 38 1.57 -31.85 -45.26
N ASP A 39 1.30 -32.53 -44.17
CA ASP A 39 0.88 -33.92 -44.25
C ASP A 39 -0.33 -34.17 -43.35
N ILE A 40 -1.38 -34.69 -43.98
CA ILE A 40 -2.69 -34.97 -43.39
C ILE A 40 -2.67 -36.42 -42.90
N GLY A 41 -2.86 -36.60 -41.60
CA GLY A 41 -3.00 -37.94 -41.02
C GLY A 41 -3.98 -37.91 -39.83
N GLU A 42 -5.23 -38.23 -40.11
CA GLU A 42 -6.27 -38.47 -39.11
C GLU A 42 -5.93 -39.66 -38.20
N ARG A 43 -6.06 -39.52 -36.90
CA ARG A 43 -6.60 -40.54 -35.98
C ARG A 43 -7.04 -39.90 -34.64
N PRO A 44 -8.15 -40.40 -34.05
CA PRO A 44 -8.75 -39.83 -32.85
C PRO A 44 -8.25 -40.54 -31.59
N PHE A 45 -7.94 -39.77 -30.54
CA PHE A 45 -8.06 -40.25 -29.16
C PHE A 45 -8.33 -39.09 -28.20
N GLY A 46 -9.36 -39.32 -27.45
CA GLY A 46 -9.97 -38.35 -26.56
C GLY A 46 -9.28 -38.18 -25.23
N THR A 47 -9.76 -37.12 -24.63
CA THR A 47 -9.89 -36.87 -23.17
C THR A 47 -8.64 -36.71 -22.33
N ALA A 48 -8.40 -35.49 -21.92
CA ALA A 48 -8.43 -34.98 -20.55
C ALA A 48 -7.85 -33.56 -20.48
N LEU A 49 -8.60 -32.61 -20.96
CA LEU A 49 -8.38 -31.19 -20.56
C LEU A 49 -9.13 -30.97 -19.25
N GLY A 50 -8.46 -31.23 -18.14
CA GLY A 50 -8.88 -30.76 -16.81
C GLY A 50 -8.84 -29.25 -16.80
N SER A 51 -10.01 -28.62 -16.97
CA SER A 51 -10.17 -27.19 -17.08
C SER A 51 -9.75 -26.47 -15.78
N SER A 52 -8.67 -25.73 -15.85
CA SER A 52 -8.29 -24.75 -14.82
C SER A 52 -9.38 -23.68 -14.58
N SER A 53 -10.33 -23.54 -15.51
CA SER A 53 -11.46 -22.61 -15.42
C SER A 53 -12.43 -22.93 -14.27
N GLY A 54 -12.52 -24.19 -13.83
CA GLY A 54 -13.40 -24.60 -12.72
C GLY A 54 -12.89 -24.11 -11.36
N LYS A 55 -11.59 -24.15 -11.13
CA LYS A 55 -10.98 -23.68 -9.86
C LYS A 55 -11.10 -22.16 -9.70
N ILE A 56 -10.91 -21.40 -10.77
CA ILE A 56 -11.03 -19.93 -10.77
C ILE A 56 -12.50 -19.52 -10.56
N ARG A 57 -13.47 -20.24 -11.15
CA ARG A 57 -14.90 -19.99 -10.89
C ARG A 57 -15.32 -20.32 -9.45
N PHE A 58 -14.73 -21.34 -8.86
CA PHE A 58 -14.99 -21.72 -7.47
C PHE A 58 -14.46 -20.69 -6.50
N MET A 59 -13.25 -20.16 -6.75
CA MET A 59 -12.61 -19.13 -5.92
C MET A 59 -13.30 -17.76 -6.02
N LYS A 60 -13.77 -17.34 -7.22
CA LYS A 60 -14.59 -16.14 -7.37
C LYS A 60 -15.91 -16.22 -6.59
N LYS A 61 -16.52 -17.40 -6.53
CA LYS A 61 -17.68 -17.64 -5.69
C LYS A 61 -17.34 -17.60 -4.20
N TRP A 62 -16.18 -18.10 -3.81
CA TRP A 62 -15.73 -18.11 -2.42
C TRP A 62 -15.42 -16.71 -1.90
N LEU A 63 -14.69 -15.90 -2.67
CA LEU A 63 -14.42 -14.48 -2.36
C LEU A 63 -15.74 -13.68 -2.29
N PHE A 64 -16.65 -13.91 -3.22
CA PHE A 64 -17.97 -13.29 -3.17
C PHE A 64 -18.80 -13.77 -1.95
N TYR A 65 -18.71 -15.04 -1.58
CA TYR A 65 -19.34 -15.58 -0.36
C TYR A 65 -18.69 -15.02 0.91
N CYS A 66 -17.38 -14.88 0.97
CA CYS A 66 -16.71 -14.21 2.08
C CYS A 66 -17.12 -12.73 2.17
N PHE A 67 -17.21 -12.04 1.05
CA PHE A 67 -17.70 -10.67 0.97
C PHE A 67 -19.15 -10.54 1.45
N VAL A 68 -20.03 -11.45 1.04
CA VAL A 68 -21.44 -11.49 1.45
C VAL A 68 -21.59 -11.94 2.91
N GLN A 69 -20.79 -12.87 3.39
CA GLN A 69 -20.82 -13.30 4.79
C GLN A 69 -20.33 -12.22 5.77
N VAL A 70 -19.36 -11.38 5.38
CA VAL A 70 -18.98 -10.21 6.17
C VAL A 70 -20.16 -9.25 6.32
N PHE A 71 -20.95 -9.03 5.27
CA PHE A 71 -22.16 -8.22 5.36
C PHE A 71 -23.28 -8.88 6.19
N VAL A 72 -23.43 -10.19 6.10
CA VAL A 72 -24.48 -10.94 6.84
C VAL A 72 -24.12 -11.06 8.32
N LEU A 73 -22.85 -11.29 8.66
CA LEU A 73 -22.40 -11.34 10.06
C LEU A 73 -22.41 -9.96 10.73
N ALA A 74 -22.13 -8.89 9.99
CA ALA A 74 -22.29 -7.52 10.50
C ALA A 74 -23.77 -7.18 10.81
N GLY A 75 -24.71 -7.79 10.10
CA GLY A 75 -26.16 -7.63 10.35
C GLY A 75 -26.72 -8.45 11.53
N TYR A 76 -26.01 -9.50 11.97
CA TYR A 76 -26.46 -10.37 13.08
C TYR A 76 -25.84 -10.06 14.44
N GLY A 77 -24.95 -9.05 14.52
CA GLY A 77 -24.45 -8.55 15.78
C GLY A 77 -25.46 -7.72 16.55
N GLN A 78 -26.71 -8.22 16.74
CA GLN A 78 -27.71 -7.56 17.55
C GLN A 78 -27.53 -7.87 19.03
N ASP A 79 -27.10 -6.85 19.72
CA ASP A 79 -27.51 -6.33 21.02
C ASP A 79 -27.90 -7.31 22.13
N THR A 80 -26.92 -7.62 22.98
CA THR A 80 -27.23 -7.70 24.40
C THR A 80 -26.94 -6.33 25.03
N VAL A 81 -28.02 -5.58 25.22
CA VAL A 81 -27.98 -4.24 25.77
C VAL A 81 -27.60 -4.34 27.25
N LEU A 82 -26.35 -4.04 27.56
CA LEU A 82 -26.01 -3.49 28.86
C LEU A 82 -26.37 -2.00 28.86
N LYS A 83 -27.47 -1.66 29.50
CA LYS A 83 -27.85 -0.27 29.79
C LYS A 83 -26.80 0.34 30.72
N THR A 84 -25.87 1.11 30.19
CA THR A 84 -25.04 1.99 30.97
C THR A 84 -24.96 3.35 30.30
N ALA A 85 -25.26 4.35 31.10
CA ALA A 85 -25.01 5.78 30.97
C ALA A 85 -25.26 6.44 29.60
N LYS A 86 -26.04 7.50 29.63
CA LYS A 86 -26.30 8.41 28.51
C LYS A 86 -25.01 8.73 27.74
N ASP A 87 -24.95 8.27 26.48
CA ASP A 87 -23.99 8.73 25.47
C ASP A 87 -24.27 10.20 25.15
N THR A 88 -23.69 11.09 25.94
CA THR A 88 -23.70 12.53 25.68
C THR A 88 -22.38 13.03 25.10
N VAL A 89 -21.43 12.15 24.84
CA VAL A 89 -20.17 12.54 24.18
C VAL A 89 -20.42 12.52 22.68
N MET A 90 -20.60 13.71 22.11
CA MET A 90 -20.53 13.87 20.65
C MET A 90 -19.13 13.39 20.21
N ARG A 91 -19.08 12.35 19.39
CA ARG A 91 -17.82 11.95 18.74
C ARG A 91 -17.34 13.11 17.89
N SER A 92 -16.09 13.51 18.09
CA SER A 92 -15.44 14.39 17.12
C SER A 92 -15.47 13.75 15.74
N LEU A 93 -15.48 14.57 14.70
CA LEU A 93 -15.07 14.07 13.39
C LEU A 93 -13.70 13.40 13.57
N PRO A 94 -13.51 12.21 12.98
CA PRO A 94 -12.17 11.69 12.89
C PRO A 94 -11.33 12.75 12.23
N SER A 95 -10.17 12.93 12.75
CA SER A 95 -9.07 13.55 12.01
C SER A 95 -9.11 13.00 10.60
N PRO A 96 -8.81 13.81 9.55
CA PRO A 96 -8.82 13.33 8.17
C PRO A 96 -8.05 12.03 8.17
N LEU A 97 -8.77 10.95 7.90
CA LEU A 97 -8.42 9.59 8.19
C LEU A 97 -6.94 9.37 8.03
N PRO A 98 -6.18 9.21 9.13
CA PRO A 98 -4.85 8.71 9.00
C PRO A 98 -4.97 7.34 8.37
N ASN A 99 -4.12 7.01 7.52
CA ASN A 99 -3.93 5.65 7.10
C ASN A 99 -3.07 4.94 8.16
N PRO A 100 -3.45 3.80 8.69
CA PRO A 100 -4.71 3.08 8.48
C PRO A 100 -5.89 3.80 9.14
N PRO A 101 -7.16 3.48 8.77
CA PRO A 101 -8.35 4.00 9.43
C PRO A 101 -8.51 3.40 10.82
N PHE A 102 -7.48 2.97 11.39
CA PHE A 102 -7.32 2.43 12.69
C PHE A 102 -7.29 3.48 13.70
N PRO A 103 -7.64 2.97 14.82
CA PRO A 103 -8.35 3.56 15.87
C PRO A 103 -7.75 4.87 16.15
N THR A 104 -8.35 5.77 15.53
CA THR A 104 -8.34 7.12 15.89
C THR A 104 -9.15 7.25 17.16
N SER A 105 -9.07 8.40 17.78
CA SER A 105 -9.91 8.81 18.90
C SER A 105 -11.41 8.49 18.76
N ASP A 106 -11.86 8.19 17.53
CA ASP A 106 -13.24 7.81 17.27
C ASP A 106 -13.59 6.39 17.63
N TRP A 107 -12.62 5.56 17.77
CA TRP A 107 -12.83 4.19 18.12
C TRP A 107 -12.46 3.95 19.59
N ASP A 108 -12.86 4.80 20.47
CA ASP A 108 -12.77 4.72 21.92
C ASP A 108 -11.87 3.61 22.48
N GLY A 109 -10.77 3.51 21.86
CA GLY A 109 -9.79 2.49 22.11
C GLY A 109 -8.71 2.70 21.10
N ALA A 110 -7.63 3.26 21.56
CA ALA A 110 -6.41 3.28 20.81
C ALA A 110 -6.19 1.93 20.16
N PRO A 111 -5.57 1.88 18.99
CA PRO A 111 -5.05 0.65 18.47
C PRO A 111 -4.27 0.02 19.57
N LEU A 112 -4.40 -1.26 19.69
CA LEU A 112 -3.61 -2.01 20.65
C LEU A 112 -2.11 -1.85 20.36
N VAL A 113 -1.75 -1.44 19.13
CA VAL A 113 -0.36 -1.17 18.74
C VAL A 113 -0.28 0.10 17.93
N GLY A 114 0.72 0.87 18.18
CA GLY A 114 1.08 2.02 17.35
C GLY A 114 0.56 3.37 17.82
N VAL A 115 -0.51 3.42 18.57
CA VAL A 115 -0.95 4.65 19.19
C VAL A 115 -0.91 4.50 20.69
N ASP A 116 -0.22 5.39 21.33
CA ASP A 116 -0.21 5.45 22.78
C ASP A 116 -1.61 5.80 23.27
N ALA A 117 -2.16 4.93 24.07
CA ALA A 117 -3.37 5.21 24.84
C ALA A 117 -3.13 6.31 25.91
N THR A 118 -1.90 6.76 26.05
CA THR A 118 -1.50 7.91 26.85
C THR A 118 -1.38 9.14 25.98
N ALA A 119 -1.54 10.31 26.55
CA ALA A 119 -1.36 11.57 25.83
C ALA A 119 -0.04 11.54 25.02
N PRO A 120 -0.09 11.85 23.73
CA PRO A 120 1.07 11.72 22.88
C PRO A 120 2.24 12.52 23.44
N ASN A 121 3.38 11.85 23.60
CA ASN A 121 4.60 12.49 24.04
C ASN A 121 5.38 12.96 22.82
N TYR A 122 5.52 14.28 22.66
CA TYR A 122 6.27 14.90 21.56
C TYR A 122 7.52 15.60 22.11
N PRO A 123 8.65 14.87 22.31
CA PRO A 123 9.86 15.46 22.89
C PRO A 123 10.38 16.64 22.09
N LEU A 124 10.39 16.53 20.75
CA LEU A 124 10.86 17.60 19.88
C LEU A 124 9.98 18.86 19.97
N THR A 125 8.66 18.68 19.98
CA THR A 125 7.71 19.81 20.18
C THR A 125 7.96 20.53 21.51
N LYS A 126 8.23 19.77 22.57
CA LYS A 126 8.57 20.32 23.89
C LYS A 126 9.91 21.05 23.88
N LEU A 127 10.94 20.45 23.26
CA LEU A 127 12.28 21.04 23.15
C LEU A 127 12.24 22.37 22.40
N LEU A 128 11.38 22.47 21.37
CA LEU A 128 11.19 23.71 20.60
C LEU A 128 10.28 24.75 21.27
N GLY A 129 9.78 24.46 22.47
CA GLY A 129 8.91 25.36 23.20
C GLY A 129 7.52 25.53 22.59
N LEU A 130 7.06 24.56 21.80
CA LEU A 130 5.78 24.63 21.07
C LEU A 130 4.64 23.91 21.79
N SER A 131 4.82 23.46 23.03
CA SER A 131 3.82 22.68 23.77
C SER A 131 2.48 23.37 23.93
N ASP A 132 2.47 24.71 24.03
CA ASP A 132 1.27 25.53 24.17
C ASP A 132 0.68 25.96 22.80
N HIS A 133 1.31 25.59 21.73
CA HIS A 133 0.88 25.90 20.37
C HIS A 133 0.10 24.74 19.77
N LYS A 134 -0.82 25.07 18.87
CA LYS A 134 -1.58 24.04 18.12
C LYS A 134 -0.73 23.28 17.10
N VAL A 135 0.50 23.70 16.85
CA VAL A 135 1.44 23.07 15.91
C VAL A 135 2.29 22.05 16.66
N LYS A 136 2.39 20.85 16.16
CA LYS A 136 3.23 19.77 16.66
C LYS A 136 4.34 19.49 15.64
N ILE A 137 5.55 19.29 16.15
CA ILE A 137 6.71 18.86 15.35
C ILE A 137 7.27 17.62 16.04
N TYR A 138 7.26 16.50 15.33
CA TYR A 138 7.69 15.22 15.87
C TYR A 138 8.20 14.31 14.76
N GLY A 139 8.82 13.21 15.13
CA GLY A 139 9.34 12.27 14.16
C GLY A 139 9.73 10.94 14.77
N TRP A 140 10.35 10.11 13.93
CA TRP A 140 10.86 8.80 14.31
C TRP A 140 12.08 8.41 13.49
N VAL A 141 12.83 7.48 14.04
CA VAL A 141 13.88 6.73 13.35
C VAL A 141 13.48 5.26 13.42
N ASP A 142 13.51 4.58 12.30
CA ASP A 142 13.29 3.15 12.16
C ASP A 142 14.51 2.49 11.52
N VAL A 143 15.06 1.50 12.22
CA VAL A 143 16.20 0.70 11.76
C VAL A 143 15.79 -0.76 11.86
N GLY A 144 15.70 -1.41 10.72
CA GLY A 144 15.29 -2.81 10.62
C GLY A 144 16.34 -3.69 9.96
N GLY A 145 16.08 -4.99 10.03
CA GLY A 145 16.90 -5.99 9.36
C GLY A 145 16.31 -7.37 9.45
N ASN A 146 16.75 -8.23 8.56
CA ASN A 146 16.24 -9.58 8.44
C ASN A 146 17.32 -10.63 8.19
N LEU A 147 16.94 -11.88 8.47
CA LEU A 147 17.58 -13.09 7.99
C LEU A 147 16.60 -13.77 7.04
N SER A 148 16.95 -13.81 5.77
CA SER A 148 16.08 -14.34 4.71
C SER A 148 16.68 -15.57 4.06
N THR A 149 15.82 -16.48 3.64
CA THR A 149 16.22 -17.58 2.74
C THR A 149 16.54 -17.08 1.33
N SER A 150 16.05 -15.91 0.94
CA SER A 150 16.47 -15.21 -0.29
C SER A 150 17.84 -14.58 -0.09
N LYS A 151 18.63 -14.50 -1.17
CA LYS A 151 19.99 -13.94 -1.13
C LYS A 151 20.08 -12.58 -1.81
N ASN A 152 19.26 -12.37 -2.83
CA ASN A 152 19.37 -11.21 -3.70
C ASN A 152 18.25 -10.19 -3.45
N SER A 153 17.04 -10.65 -3.18
CA SER A 153 15.87 -9.78 -2.98
C SER A 153 14.76 -10.51 -2.23
N ASN A 154 14.07 -9.81 -1.34
CA ASN A 154 12.85 -10.29 -0.70
C ASN A 154 11.59 -9.95 -1.53
N ALA A 155 11.72 -9.27 -2.67
CA ALA A 155 10.57 -8.99 -3.53
C ALA A 155 9.77 -10.28 -3.85
N PRO A 156 8.43 -10.18 -3.94
CA PRO A 156 7.61 -8.96 -3.99
C PRO A 156 7.25 -8.33 -2.63
N THR A 157 7.89 -8.72 -1.53
CA THR A 157 7.69 -8.08 -0.22
C THR A 157 8.18 -6.64 -0.23
N SER A 158 7.38 -5.70 0.25
CA SER A 158 7.78 -4.31 0.47
C SER A 158 8.30 -4.07 1.88
N TYR A 159 8.98 -2.95 2.09
CA TYR A 159 9.55 -2.47 3.34
C TYR A 159 10.71 -3.32 3.85
N ASP A 160 10.59 -4.61 3.97
CA ASP A 160 11.67 -5.55 4.28
C ASP A 160 12.29 -6.16 3.00
N LEU A 161 12.62 -5.30 2.02
CA LEU A 161 13.00 -5.69 0.66
C LEU A 161 14.40 -6.28 0.55
N ILE A 162 15.34 -5.80 1.35
CA ILE A 162 16.77 -6.11 1.22
C ILE A 162 17.13 -7.28 2.14
N PRO A 163 17.46 -8.46 1.59
CA PRO A 163 17.72 -9.63 2.40
C PRO A 163 19.05 -9.55 3.14
N ASN A 164 19.05 -10.12 4.35
CA ASN A 164 20.26 -10.39 5.15
C ASN A 164 21.11 -9.16 5.46
N GLN A 165 20.48 -7.99 5.62
CA GLN A 165 21.12 -6.74 5.95
C GLN A 165 20.36 -5.99 7.04
N VAL A 166 21.06 -5.13 7.77
CA VAL A 166 20.47 -4.08 8.60
C VAL A 166 20.47 -2.80 7.80
N VAL A 167 19.36 -2.11 7.76
CA VAL A 167 19.15 -0.89 6.97
C VAL A 167 18.47 0.20 7.81
N LEU A 168 18.61 1.44 7.38
CA LEU A 168 17.82 2.55 7.89
C LEU A 168 16.56 2.63 7.03
N ASP A 169 15.44 2.17 7.59
CA ASP A 169 14.18 2.10 6.85
C ASP A 169 13.55 3.47 6.74
N GLN A 170 13.36 4.15 7.87
CA GLN A 170 12.72 5.45 7.90
C GLN A 170 13.36 6.41 8.91
N VAL A 171 13.59 7.64 8.49
CA VAL A 171 13.66 8.82 9.35
C VAL A 171 12.50 9.71 8.93
N GLY A 172 11.44 9.73 9.72
CA GLY A 172 10.26 10.53 9.46
C GLY A 172 10.24 11.82 10.28
N VAL A 173 9.81 12.92 9.66
CA VAL A 173 9.53 14.18 10.35
C VAL A 173 8.15 14.66 9.94
N LYS A 174 7.31 14.95 10.95
CA LYS A 174 5.95 15.49 10.77
C LYS A 174 5.84 16.90 11.34
N PHE A 175 5.16 17.75 10.58
CA PHE A 175 4.64 19.04 11.01
C PHE A 175 3.12 18.93 10.92
N ASP A 176 2.44 19.09 12.03
CA ASP A 176 1.02 18.84 12.15
C ASP A 176 0.31 19.98 12.90
N LYS A 177 -0.78 20.44 12.35
CA LYS A 177 -1.77 21.29 12.98
C LYS A 177 -3.15 20.78 12.64
N GLU A 178 -3.80 20.12 13.57
CA GLU A 178 -5.18 19.66 13.39
C GLU A 178 -6.19 20.83 13.58
N PRO A 179 -7.23 20.91 12.76
CA PRO A 179 -8.34 21.80 13.02
C PRO A 179 -9.13 21.33 14.25
N ASN A 180 -9.70 22.23 14.99
CA ASN A 180 -10.59 21.89 16.10
C ASN A 180 -11.97 21.48 15.57
N THR A 181 -12.19 20.17 15.45
CA THR A 181 -13.44 19.60 14.93
C THR A 181 -14.51 19.34 16.00
N ILE A 182 -14.22 19.65 17.27
CA ILE A 182 -15.17 19.49 18.38
C ILE A 182 -16.10 20.73 18.47
N GLN A 183 -15.58 21.90 18.13
CA GLN A 183 -16.36 23.14 18.13
C GLN A 183 -17.36 23.16 16.95
N THR A 184 -18.46 23.90 17.07
CA THR A 184 -19.56 23.92 16.11
C THR A 184 -19.91 25.33 15.60
N ASP A 185 -19.13 26.34 15.94
CA ASP A 185 -19.48 27.75 15.73
C ASP A 185 -18.71 28.43 14.59
N HIS A 186 -17.46 28.05 14.33
CA HIS A 186 -16.62 28.72 13.33
C HIS A 186 -15.81 27.74 12.47
N MET A 187 -15.42 28.20 11.28
CA MET A 187 -14.47 27.49 10.44
C MET A 187 -13.10 27.48 11.11
N ASP A 188 -12.42 26.34 11.07
CA ASP A 188 -11.02 26.21 11.48
C ASP A 188 -10.19 25.59 10.36
N TRP A 189 -8.87 25.67 10.47
CA TRP A 189 -7.95 25.17 9.47
C TRP A 189 -6.80 24.37 10.08
N GLY A 190 -6.25 23.49 9.28
CA GLY A 190 -5.11 22.69 9.65
C GLY A 190 -4.20 22.43 8.46
N PHE A 191 -3.09 21.79 8.73
CA PHE A 191 -2.18 21.25 7.71
C PHE A 191 -1.39 20.07 8.26
N LEU A 192 -0.93 19.23 7.36
CA LEU A 192 0.03 18.17 7.68
C LEU A 192 1.09 18.09 6.60
N SER A 193 2.33 17.93 7.04
CA SER A 193 3.47 17.62 6.17
C SER A 193 4.26 16.48 6.79
N THR A 194 4.50 15.42 6.03
CA THR A 194 5.35 14.30 6.42
C THR A 194 6.42 14.09 5.37
N THR A 195 7.67 14.15 5.78
CA THR A 195 8.81 13.83 4.93
C THR A 195 9.54 12.65 5.52
N ILE A 196 9.87 11.66 4.68
CA ILE A 196 10.69 10.52 5.09
C ILE A 196 12.01 10.50 4.34
N PHE A 197 13.04 10.00 5.01
CA PHE A 197 14.32 9.62 4.45
C PHE A 197 14.60 8.16 4.85
N GLY A 198 15.15 7.36 3.95
CA GLY A 198 15.48 5.96 4.24
C GLY A 198 15.34 5.09 3.00
N THR A 199 15.32 3.76 3.20
CA THR A 199 15.06 2.81 2.12
C THR A 199 13.61 2.85 1.66
N ASP A 200 12.69 3.16 2.58
CA ASP A 200 11.24 3.08 2.39
C ASP A 200 10.65 4.26 1.60
N TYR A 201 11.47 5.30 1.29
CA TYR A 201 11.01 6.41 0.44
C TYR A 201 10.39 5.93 -0.87
N ARG A 202 10.87 4.78 -1.38
CA ARG A 202 10.42 4.18 -2.65
C ARG A 202 8.97 3.72 -2.65
N PHE A 203 8.41 3.43 -1.46
CA PHE A 203 7.02 3.01 -1.30
C PHE A 203 6.06 4.18 -1.07
N THR A 204 6.56 5.41 -1.16
CA THR A 204 5.72 6.62 -1.10
C THR A 204 5.88 7.49 -2.33
N THR A 205 6.90 7.25 -3.19
CA THR A 205 7.17 8.09 -4.35
C THR A 205 5.99 8.17 -5.30
N ALA A 206 5.78 9.36 -5.86
CA ALA A 206 4.76 9.58 -6.87
C ALA A 206 5.36 10.26 -8.10
N LYS A 207 4.91 9.85 -9.29
CA LYS A 207 5.41 10.38 -10.56
C LYS A 207 5.07 11.85 -10.69
N GLY A 208 6.06 12.63 -11.11
CA GLY A 208 5.96 14.09 -11.22
C GLY A 208 6.47 14.83 -9.97
N TYR A 209 6.74 14.15 -8.86
CA TYR A 209 7.51 14.68 -7.73
C TYR A 209 8.99 14.35 -7.90
N PHE A 210 9.86 15.16 -7.29
CA PHE A 210 11.32 15.02 -7.46
C PHE A 210 11.84 13.67 -6.92
N SER A 211 11.21 13.12 -5.92
CA SER A 211 11.60 11.84 -5.29
C SER A 211 11.55 10.65 -6.25
N ASN A 212 10.67 10.68 -7.23
CA ASN A 212 10.61 9.64 -8.25
C ASN A 212 11.91 9.55 -9.08
N GLN A 213 12.64 10.66 -9.26
CA GLN A 213 13.93 10.66 -9.95
C GLN A 213 15.00 9.87 -9.18
N LEU A 214 14.94 9.87 -7.85
CA LEU A 214 15.84 9.07 -7.02
C LEU A 214 15.60 7.57 -7.25
N LEU A 215 14.36 7.19 -7.41
CA LEU A 215 13.98 5.82 -7.76
C LEU A 215 14.45 5.45 -9.17
N ASP A 216 14.27 6.35 -10.15
CA ASP A 216 14.73 6.14 -11.53
C ASP A 216 16.26 5.95 -11.62
N HIS A 217 17.01 6.52 -10.68
CA HIS A 217 18.45 6.31 -10.52
C HIS A 217 18.82 5.14 -9.62
N ASN A 218 17.85 4.36 -9.16
CA ASN A 218 18.03 3.22 -8.26
C ASN A 218 18.76 3.54 -6.96
N ASN A 219 18.52 4.71 -6.39
CA ASN A 219 19.13 5.07 -5.12
C ASN A 219 18.57 4.21 -3.98
N LYS A 220 19.46 3.57 -3.22
CA LYS A 220 19.10 2.79 -2.04
C LYS A 220 18.36 3.64 -1.00
N TYR A 221 18.96 4.78 -0.69
CA TYR A 221 18.41 5.77 0.22
C TYR A 221 17.92 6.97 -0.56
N GLY A 222 16.79 7.48 -0.16
CA GLY A 222 16.22 8.68 -0.77
C GLY A 222 15.35 9.44 0.21
N VAL A 223 14.73 10.51 -0.27
CA VAL A 223 13.83 11.36 0.49
C VAL A 223 12.54 11.59 -0.29
N ASP A 224 11.41 11.50 0.39
CA ASP A 224 10.12 11.83 -0.19
C ASP A 224 9.26 12.67 0.77
N PRO A 225 8.75 13.85 0.33
CA PRO A 225 7.70 14.57 1.05
C PRO A 225 6.34 13.92 0.74
N ALA A 226 6.09 12.77 1.37
CA ALA A 226 4.99 11.89 1.04
C ALA A 226 3.62 12.48 1.36
N GLU A 227 3.54 13.37 2.34
CA GLU A 227 2.33 14.11 2.64
C GLU A 227 2.61 15.61 2.68
N LEU A 228 1.75 16.37 2.02
CA LEU A 228 1.70 17.83 2.10
C LEU A 228 0.29 18.28 1.74
N TYR A 229 -0.54 18.49 2.74
CA TYR A 229 -1.92 18.90 2.52
C TYR A 229 -2.43 19.92 3.54
N GLY A 230 -3.40 20.71 3.09
CA GLY A 230 -4.18 21.61 3.91
C GLY A 230 -5.54 21.02 4.27
N LEU A 231 -6.11 21.53 5.37
CA LEU A 231 -7.38 21.14 5.92
C LEU A 231 -8.24 22.36 6.20
N LEU A 232 -9.52 22.29 5.83
CA LEU A 232 -10.52 23.28 6.22
C LEU A 232 -11.69 22.55 6.89
N TYR A 233 -12.05 22.97 8.10
CA TYR A 233 -13.20 22.43 8.82
C TYR A 233 -14.37 23.38 8.75
N PHE A 234 -15.53 22.86 8.36
CA PHE A 234 -16.81 23.57 8.25
C PHE A 234 -17.83 22.92 9.18
N PRO A 235 -18.07 23.47 10.39
CA PRO A 235 -18.94 22.85 11.39
C PRO A 235 -20.42 22.83 11.01
N LYS A 236 -20.85 23.70 10.10
CA LYS A 236 -22.28 23.87 9.71
C LYS A 236 -22.68 23.12 8.45
N ILE A 237 -21.78 22.35 7.84
CA ILE A 237 -22.06 21.48 6.70
C ILE A 237 -22.24 20.06 7.22
N ALA A 238 -23.42 19.48 7.07
CA ALA A 238 -23.84 18.25 7.74
C ALA A 238 -23.66 18.37 9.27
N ASP A 239 -23.16 17.34 9.95
CA ASP A 239 -22.74 17.43 11.37
C ASP A 239 -21.27 17.80 11.53
N GLY A 240 -20.70 18.44 10.51
CA GLY A 240 -19.32 18.84 10.31
C GLY A 240 -18.73 18.24 9.03
N MET A 241 -17.92 19.04 8.32
CA MET A 241 -17.21 18.63 7.12
C MET A 241 -15.75 19.04 7.20
N ILE A 242 -14.84 18.16 6.78
CA ILE A 242 -13.44 18.48 6.54
C ILE A 242 -13.17 18.43 5.04
N LEU A 243 -12.58 19.49 4.50
CA LEU A 243 -12.01 19.51 3.16
C LEU A 243 -10.51 19.38 3.25
N LYS A 244 -9.95 18.32 2.68
CA LYS A 244 -8.51 18.05 2.56
C LYS A 244 -8.08 18.31 1.12
N PHE A 245 -6.94 18.97 0.92
CA PHE A 245 -6.41 19.27 -0.42
C PHE A 245 -4.89 19.26 -0.42
N GLY A 246 -4.31 18.60 -1.40
CA GLY A 246 -2.86 18.41 -1.52
C GLY A 246 -2.48 16.97 -1.80
N ARG A 247 -1.29 16.56 -1.36
CA ARG A 247 -0.80 15.18 -1.43
C ARG A 247 -0.99 14.49 -0.09
N TYR A 248 -1.67 13.38 -0.08
CA TYR A 248 -2.00 12.60 1.12
C TYR A 248 -1.93 11.09 0.83
N ILE A 249 -1.80 10.29 1.88
CA ILE A 249 -1.82 8.83 1.77
C ILE A 249 -3.20 8.37 1.30
N SER A 250 -3.23 7.37 0.42
CA SER A 250 -4.47 6.80 -0.10
C SER A 250 -5.32 6.28 1.08
N PRO A 251 -6.62 6.60 1.08
CA PRO A 251 -7.45 6.23 2.23
C PRO A 251 -7.97 4.82 2.06
N ALA A 252 -7.64 3.83 2.68
CA ALA A 252 -8.34 2.56 2.69
C ALA A 252 -7.60 1.37 3.26
N ASP A 253 -6.36 1.53 3.63
CA ASP A 253 -5.56 0.43 4.14
C ASP A 253 -5.71 0.26 5.64
N ILE A 254 -5.52 -0.97 6.10
CA ILE A 254 -5.34 -1.28 7.52
C ILE A 254 -3.87 -1.27 7.91
N GLU A 255 -2.97 -1.13 6.97
CA GLU A 255 -1.53 -0.94 7.16
C GLU A 255 -1.15 0.51 6.81
N ALA A 256 -0.11 1.03 7.43
CA ALA A 256 0.34 2.39 7.21
C ALA A 256 1.69 2.45 6.53
N GLN A 257 1.94 3.54 5.80
CA GLN A 257 3.26 3.85 5.24
C GLN A 257 4.30 4.10 6.35
N TRP A 258 3.83 4.56 7.52
CA TRP A 258 4.70 4.94 8.62
C TRP A 258 4.95 3.76 9.54
N ALA A 259 6.22 3.42 9.77
CA ALA A 259 6.63 2.34 10.66
C ALA A 259 5.99 2.44 12.05
N THR A 260 5.77 3.66 12.53
CA THR A 260 5.14 3.94 13.83
C THR A 260 3.70 3.47 13.95
N ASP A 261 3.01 3.21 12.83
CA ASP A 261 1.55 3.03 12.82
C ASP A 261 1.16 1.60 12.39
N ASN A 262 2.13 0.68 12.36
CA ASN A 262 1.93 -0.72 11.98
C ASN A 262 2.10 -1.70 13.14
N TYR A 263 1.38 -2.81 13.04
CA TYR A 263 1.46 -3.92 13.99
C TYR A 263 2.74 -4.75 13.89
N LEU A 264 3.25 -4.90 12.67
CA LEU A 264 4.41 -5.71 12.33
C LEU A 264 5.47 -4.83 11.64
N TYR A 265 6.68 -5.32 11.55
CA TYR A 265 7.75 -4.68 10.80
C TYR A 265 7.46 -4.75 9.29
N SER A 266 7.26 -5.97 8.76
CA SER A 266 6.92 -6.14 7.35
C SER A 266 5.45 -5.88 7.06
N HIS A 267 5.15 -5.53 5.81
CA HIS A 267 3.80 -5.30 5.32
C HIS A 267 3.25 -6.53 4.58
N SER A 268 1.93 -6.58 4.38
CA SER A 268 1.30 -7.60 3.56
C SER A 268 1.70 -7.48 2.10
N LEU A 269 1.54 -8.58 1.35
CA LEU A 269 1.72 -8.55 -0.09
C LEU A 269 0.67 -7.66 -0.79
N MET A 270 -0.53 -7.53 -0.19
CA MET A 270 -1.54 -6.68 -0.77
C MET A 270 -1.20 -5.19 -0.64
N PHE A 271 -0.66 -4.75 0.50
CA PHE A 271 -0.19 -3.39 0.71
C PHE A 271 0.99 -3.01 -0.22
N THR A 272 1.76 -4.02 -0.62
CA THR A 272 2.90 -3.83 -1.52
C THR A 272 2.52 -3.32 -2.90
N VAL A 273 1.32 -3.64 -3.37
CA VAL A 273 0.93 -3.45 -4.78
C VAL A 273 -0.26 -2.52 -4.98
N ASP A 274 -0.80 -1.97 -3.92
CA ASP A 274 -1.87 -0.98 -3.95
C ASP A 274 -1.36 0.47 -4.16
N PRO A 275 -2.25 1.47 -4.30
CA PRO A 275 -1.87 2.87 -4.36
C PRO A 275 -1.35 3.41 -3.03
N TYR A 276 -0.24 4.15 -3.05
CA TYR A 276 0.34 4.72 -1.83
C TYR A 276 -0.14 6.14 -1.53
N THR A 277 -0.18 7.00 -2.53
CA THR A 277 -0.53 8.43 -2.34
C THR A 277 -1.48 8.94 -3.40
N PHE A 278 -2.31 9.90 -2.99
CA PHE A 278 -3.15 10.69 -3.88
C PHE A 278 -2.78 12.17 -3.83
N THR A 279 -2.87 12.86 -4.96
CA THR A 279 -2.81 14.32 -5.00
C THR A 279 -4.13 14.84 -5.56
N GLY A 280 -4.90 15.50 -4.69
CA GLY A 280 -6.25 15.91 -5.05
C GLY A 280 -6.98 16.66 -3.95
N VAL A 281 -8.30 16.52 -3.97
CA VAL A 281 -9.23 17.12 -3.01
C VAL A 281 -10.19 16.06 -2.50
N GLN A 282 -10.42 16.03 -1.20
CA GLN A 282 -11.33 15.09 -0.53
C GLN A 282 -12.16 15.83 0.52
N ALA A 283 -13.47 15.66 0.48
CA ALA A 283 -14.40 16.12 1.49
C ALA A 283 -14.89 14.94 2.33
N THR A 284 -14.73 15.03 3.65
CA THR A 284 -15.24 14.06 4.63
C THR A 284 -16.38 14.68 5.40
N PHE A 285 -17.57 14.09 5.30
CA PHE A 285 -18.81 14.53 5.95
C PHE A 285 -19.12 13.65 7.14
N LYS A 286 -19.38 14.24 8.28
CA LYS A 286 -19.99 13.55 9.41
C LYS A 286 -21.50 13.46 9.21
N LEU A 287 -22.04 12.26 9.27
CA LEU A 287 -23.45 11.95 9.08
C LEU A 287 -23.98 11.27 10.35
N GLY A 288 -24.23 12.06 11.40
CA GLY A 288 -24.61 11.55 12.71
C GLY A 288 -23.43 11.02 13.52
N SER A 289 -23.74 10.19 14.51
CA SER A 289 -22.74 9.68 15.47
C SER A 289 -21.96 8.47 14.97
N TYR A 290 -22.40 7.82 13.91
CA TYR A 290 -21.87 6.50 13.50
C TYR A 290 -21.41 6.44 12.06
N TRP A 291 -21.80 7.38 11.21
CA TRP A 291 -21.51 7.37 9.79
C TRP A 291 -20.66 8.54 9.35
N GLN A 292 -19.81 8.27 8.38
CA GLN A 292 -19.04 9.28 7.64
C GLN A 292 -19.08 8.91 6.17
N LEU A 293 -19.06 9.94 5.32
CA LEU A 293 -19.00 9.80 3.88
C LEU A 293 -17.81 10.62 3.37
N GLU A 294 -17.03 10.05 2.50
CA GLU A 294 -15.91 10.70 1.84
C GLU A 294 -16.13 10.74 0.34
N VAL A 295 -15.95 11.92 -0.23
CA VAL A 295 -16.05 12.15 -1.66
C VAL A 295 -14.84 12.94 -2.09
N GLY A 296 -14.17 12.51 -3.15
CA GLY A 296 -12.95 13.17 -3.59
C GLY A 296 -12.65 12.98 -5.06
N ALA A 297 -11.64 13.70 -5.50
CA ALA A 297 -11.06 13.57 -6.82
C ALA A 297 -9.54 13.79 -6.74
N HIS A 298 -8.78 13.00 -7.48
CA HIS A 298 -7.32 13.04 -7.48
C HIS A 298 -6.75 12.82 -8.89
N ALA A 299 -5.47 13.07 -9.05
CA ALA A 299 -4.78 13.06 -10.35
C ALA A 299 -4.40 11.67 -10.88
N GLY A 300 -4.87 10.62 -10.22
CA GLY A 300 -4.45 9.23 -10.40
C GLY A 300 -3.65 8.75 -9.19
N ASN A 301 -3.32 7.46 -9.20
CA ASN A 301 -2.60 6.81 -8.09
C ASN A 301 -1.11 7.11 -8.20
N ASP A 302 -0.50 7.56 -7.11
CA ASP A 302 0.92 7.94 -7.05
C ASP A 302 1.34 8.89 -8.17
N MET A 303 0.54 9.95 -8.35
CA MET A 303 0.65 10.85 -9.49
C MET A 303 0.51 12.31 -9.08
N ALA A 304 1.42 13.15 -9.55
CA ALA A 304 1.29 14.60 -9.46
C ALA A 304 0.36 15.13 -10.54
N PRO A 305 -0.49 16.15 -10.28
CA PRO A 305 -1.42 16.69 -11.27
C PRO A 305 -0.76 17.27 -12.53
N TRP A 306 0.51 17.66 -12.43
CA TRP A 306 1.31 18.18 -13.55
C TRP A 306 2.08 17.09 -14.32
N SER A 307 1.95 15.84 -13.92
CA SER A 307 2.52 14.72 -14.67
C SER A 307 1.77 14.52 -15.99
N ASN A 308 2.49 14.13 -17.03
CA ASN A 308 1.91 13.80 -18.34
C ASN A 308 1.04 12.53 -18.33
N SER A 309 1.15 11.72 -17.28
CA SER A 309 0.34 10.53 -17.06
C SER A 309 -0.85 10.78 -16.13
N ALA A 310 -1.00 12.00 -15.61
CA ALA A 310 -2.09 12.32 -14.69
C ALA A 310 -3.46 12.12 -15.35
N GLN A 311 -4.36 11.47 -14.64
CA GLN A 311 -5.73 11.25 -15.05
C GLN A 311 -6.67 11.49 -13.87
N LEU A 312 -7.80 12.12 -14.14
CA LEU A 312 -8.78 12.40 -13.11
C LEU A 312 -9.46 11.11 -12.67
N ASN A 313 -9.34 10.79 -11.39
CA ASN A 313 -10.01 9.69 -10.72
C ASN A 313 -10.89 10.22 -9.59
N GLY A 314 -12.03 9.56 -9.38
CA GLY A 314 -12.96 9.84 -8.30
C GLY A 314 -12.77 8.89 -7.11
N LEU A 315 -13.13 9.38 -5.93
CA LEU A 315 -13.15 8.63 -4.68
C LEU A 315 -14.54 8.75 -4.03
N LEU A 316 -15.06 7.63 -3.55
CA LEU A 316 -16.31 7.58 -2.78
C LEU A 316 -16.21 6.48 -1.72
N MET A 317 -16.01 6.87 -0.47
CA MET A 317 -15.84 5.96 0.65
C MET A 317 -16.87 6.24 1.74
N ALA A 318 -17.25 5.23 2.49
CA ALA A 318 -18.10 5.36 3.66
C ALA A 318 -17.49 4.63 4.85
N ARG A 319 -17.65 5.21 6.02
CA ARG A 319 -17.27 4.61 7.30
C ARG A 319 -18.47 4.47 8.19
N TRP A 320 -18.59 3.33 8.83
CA TRP A 320 -19.55 3.06 9.88
C TRP A 320 -18.85 2.52 11.12
N VAL A 321 -19.27 3.00 12.29
CA VAL A 321 -18.82 2.49 13.59
C VAL A 321 -20.04 2.07 14.39
N SER A 322 -20.01 0.88 14.98
CA SER A 322 -21.12 0.36 15.77
C SER A 322 -21.33 1.19 17.04
N LYS A 323 -22.56 1.16 17.57
CA LYS A 323 -22.95 1.91 18.77
C LYS A 323 -22.13 1.55 20.01
N ASN A 324 -21.76 0.28 20.14
CA ASN A 324 -20.90 -0.21 21.23
C ASN A 324 -19.40 -0.07 20.95
N ASN A 325 -19.02 0.52 19.84
CA ASN A 325 -17.64 0.75 19.42
C ASN A 325 -16.83 -0.54 19.13
N ASN A 326 -17.48 -1.67 19.00
CA ASN A 326 -16.76 -2.93 18.77
C ASN A 326 -16.56 -3.26 17.30
N ASN A 327 -17.25 -2.60 16.38
CA ASN A 327 -17.11 -2.79 14.94
C ASN A 327 -16.88 -1.47 14.23
N SER A 328 -15.99 -1.49 13.26
CA SER A 328 -15.78 -0.43 12.29
C SER A 328 -15.75 -1.04 10.89
N LEU A 329 -16.56 -0.53 9.99
CA LEU A 329 -16.50 -0.83 8.56
C LEU A 329 -16.09 0.43 7.83
N TYR A 330 -15.12 0.32 6.94
CA TYR A 330 -14.69 1.42 6.09
C TYR A 330 -14.38 0.90 4.70
N GLY A 331 -14.92 1.53 3.68
CA GLY A 331 -14.65 1.09 2.32
C GLY A 331 -15.54 1.75 1.28
N GLY A 332 -15.31 1.39 0.04
CA GLY A 332 -15.99 1.90 -1.13
C GLY A 332 -15.11 1.92 -2.35
N ILE A 333 -15.27 2.96 -3.16
CA ILE A 333 -14.48 3.22 -4.35
C ILE A 333 -13.29 4.09 -3.95
N ASN A 334 -12.08 3.52 -3.93
CA ASN A 334 -10.85 4.23 -3.62
C ASN A 334 -10.34 5.03 -4.82
N SER A 335 -10.46 4.46 -6.02
CA SER A 335 -10.06 5.11 -7.27
C SER A 335 -10.95 4.65 -8.42
N LEU A 336 -11.56 5.56 -9.14
CA LEU A 336 -12.39 5.30 -10.31
C LEU A 336 -12.24 6.39 -11.37
N GLY A 337 -11.70 6.03 -12.50
CA GLY A 337 -11.54 6.82 -13.70
C GLY A 337 -11.83 5.98 -14.95
N ASN A 338 -11.06 6.17 -16.02
CA ASN A 338 -11.20 5.37 -17.23
C ASN A 338 -10.46 4.03 -17.17
N GLY A 339 -9.50 3.89 -16.27
CA GLY A 339 -8.76 2.66 -16.02
C GLY A 339 -7.65 2.38 -17.02
N ASP A 340 -7.29 3.29 -17.89
CA ASP A 340 -6.28 3.07 -18.92
C ASP A 340 -4.86 3.24 -18.38
N TYR A 341 -4.07 2.19 -18.50
CA TYR A 341 -2.65 2.19 -18.14
C TYR A 341 -1.86 3.15 -19.03
N LYS A 342 -1.09 4.03 -18.40
CA LYS A 342 -0.07 4.86 -19.05
C LYS A 342 1.30 4.65 -18.46
N ASN A 343 1.36 4.45 -17.15
CA ASN A 343 2.60 4.21 -16.43
C ASN A 343 2.34 3.68 -15.02
N GLN A 344 2.96 2.56 -14.66
CA GLN A 344 2.84 1.94 -13.34
C GLN A 344 1.37 1.69 -12.94
N HIS A 345 0.86 2.36 -11.90
CA HIS A 345 -0.52 2.24 -11.41
C HIS A 345 -1.30 3.57 -11.46
N ASP A 346 -0.89 4.48 -12.33
CA ASP A 346 -1.44 5.82 -12.49
C ASP A 346 -2.97 5.89 -12.56
N ASP A 347 -3.59 4.98 -13.28
CA ASP A 347 -5.03 4.89 -13.44
C ASP A 347 -5.55 3.50 -13.02
N LEU A 348 -4.96 2.96 -11.97
CA LEU A 348 -5.41 1.73 -11.35
C LEU A 348 -6.74 1.97 -10.65
N GLN A 349 -7.75 1.22 -11.00
CA GLN A 349 -9.07 1.30 -10.39
C GLN A 349 -9.12 0.38 -9.19
N MET A 350 -9.78 0.81 -8.09
CA MET A 350 -9.82 0.04 -6.86
C MET A 350 -11.14 0.21 -6.11
N VAL A 351 -11.70 -0.90 -5.69
CA VAL A 351 -12.71 -0.98 -4.64
C VAL A 351 -12.13 -1.73 -3.45
N VAL A 352 -12.40 -1.26 -2.26
CA VAL A 352 -11.81 -1.78 -1.03
C VAL A 352 -12.80 -1.76 0.13
N MET A 353 -12.65 -2.70 1.05
CA MET A 353 -13.43 -2.78 2.28
C MET A 353 -12.50 -3.23 3.42
N THR A 354 -12.57 -2.50 4.54
CA THR A 354 -11.93 -2.88 5.80
C THR A 354 -12.96 -3.15 6.88
N TRP A 355 -12.67 -4.11 7.74
CA TRP A 355 -13.48 -4.42 8.91
C TRP A 355 -12.61 -4.60 10.13
N GLY A 356 -12.84 -3.76 11.13
CA GLY A 356 -12.24 -3.90 12.46
C GLY A 356 -13.27 -4.46 13.44
N HIS A 357 -12.85 -5.43 14.28
CA HIS A 357 -13.67 -6.01 15.31
C HIS A 357 -12.92 -6.17 16.61
N LYS A 358 -13.46 -5.61 17.71
CA LYS A 358 -12.97 -5.84 19.07
C LYS A 358 -13.76 -6.98 19.70
N PHE A 359 -13.13 -8.11 19.94
CA PHE A 359 -13.71 -9.20 20.73
C PHE A 359 -13.81 -8.83 22.21
N ASN A 360 -12.74 -8.18 22.72
CA ASN A 360 -12.65 -7.64 24.06
C ASN A 360 -11.50 -6.61 24.13
N GLU A 361 -11.15 -6.12 25.32
CA GLU A 361 -10.11 -5.11 25.53
C GLU A 361 -8.68 -5.58 25.19
N THR A 362 -8.45 -6.89 25.11
CA THR A 362 -7.13 -7.47 24.87
C THR A 362 -7.00 -8.17 23.53
N PHE A 363 -8.12 -8.38 22.82
CA PHE A 363 -8.12 -9.10 21.55
C PHE A 363 -9.01 -8.43 20.53
N HIS A 364 -8.41 -8.11 19.38
CA HIS A 364 -9.15 -7.61 18.22
C HIS A 364 -8.62 -8.14 16.90
N MET A 365 -9.39 -7.90 15.86
CA MET A 365 -9.14 -8.30 14.49
C MET A 365 -9.28 -7.11 13.57
N MET A 366 -8.46 -7.08 12.52
CA MET A 366 -8.64 -6.20 11.37
C MET A 366 -8.53 -7.01 10.10
N THR A 367 -9.38 -6.72 9.16
CA THR A 367 -9.45 -7.41 7.88
C THR A 367 -9.63 -6.39 6.78
N GLU A 368 -8.93 -6.59 5.68
CA GLU A 368 -9.10 -5.81 4.48
C GLU A 368 -9.20 -6.72 3.27
N ALA A 369 -10.01 -6.33 2.30
CA ALA A 369 -10.10 -6.95 1.00
C ALA A 369 -10.28 -5.91 -0.08
N TYR A 370 -9.62 -6.09 -1.22
CA TYR A 370 -9.79 -5.24 -2.37
C TYR A 370 -9.88 -6.01 -3.68
N TYR A 371 -10.45 -5.32 -4.68
CA TYR A 371 -10.42 -5.70 -6.08
C TYR A 371 -9.92 -4.52 -6.90
N MET A 372 -8.84 -4.76 -7.66
CA MET A 372 -8.23 -3.76 -8.53
C MET A 372 -8.31 -4.19 -9.97
N TRP A 373 -8.39 -3.22 -10.89
CA TRP A 373 -8.32 -3.49 -12.32
C TRP A 373 -7.71 -2.31 -13.09
N GLN A 374 -7.12 -2.62 -14.23
CA GLN A 374 -6.54 -1.65 -15.13
C GLN A 374 -6.59 -2.19 -16.56
N TYR A 375 -6.89 -1.34 -17.53
CA TYR A 375 -6.91 -1.72 -18.95
C TYR A 375 -5.56 -1.46 -19.60
N HIS A 376 -5.21 -2.27 -20.61
CA HIS A 376 -3.97 -2.14 -21.38
C HIS A 376 -2.69 -2.12 -20.51
N ALA A 377 -2.76 -2.72 -19.34
CA ALA A 377 -1.63 -2.80 -18.44
C ALA A 377 -0.48 -3.64 -19.02
N LEU A 378 0.71 -3.41 -18.51
CA LEU A 378 1.87 -4.24 -18.80
C LEU A 378 2.14 -5.22 -17.66
N THR A 379 2.70 -6.36 -17.96
CA THR A 379 3.19 -7.29 -16.93
C THR A 379 4.27 -6.61 -16.08
N GLY A 380 4.22 -6.77 -14.75
CA GLY A 380 5.21 -6.22 -13.82
C GLY A 380 5.20 -4.70 -13.69
N GLY A 381 4.07 -4.05 -13.92
CA GLY A 381 3.93 -2.59 -13.91
C GLY A 381 3.90 -1.90 -12.55
N THR A 382 4.44 -2.46 -11.48
CA THR A 382 4.47 -1.81 -10.16
C THR A 382 5.78 -1.08 -9.88
N VAL A 383 5.75 -0.18 -8.89
CA VAL A 383 6.95 0.52 -8.39
C VAL A 383 7.99 -0.46 -7.82
N ILE A 384 7.57 -1.62 -7.32
CA ILE A 384 8.49 -2.63 -6.80
C ILE A 384 9.35 -3.21 -7.90
N ASN A 385 8.78 -3.34 -9.08
CA ASN A 385 9.48 -3.75 -10.30
C ASN A 385 10.06 -2.54 -11.06
N GLY A 386 10.30 -1.45 -10.36
CA GLY A 386 10.85 -0.24 -10.93
C GLY A 386 12.26 -0.43 -11.49
N PRO A 387 12.84 0.60 -12.11
CA PRO A 387 14.05 0.52 -12.93
C PRO A 387 15.34 0.15 -12.18
N GLY A 388 15.27 -0.21 -10.94
CA GLY A 388 16.42 -0.49 -10.10
C GLY A 388 16.95 -1.89 -10.22
N LYS A 389 17.86 -2.12 -11.14
CA LYS A 389 18.48 -3.43 -11.38
C LYS A 389 19.27 -4.00 -10.21
N ASP A 390 19.77 -3.15 -9.30
CA ASP A 390 20.66 -3.60 -8.22
C ASP A 390 19.90 -4.02 -6.94
N PHE A 391 18.63 -3.64 -6.83
CA PHE A 391 17.82 -3.96 -5.65
C PHE A 391 16.82 -5.06 -5.89
N TYR A 392 16.17 -5.03 -6.97
CA TYR A 392 15.35 -6.07 -7.52
C TYR A 392 15.30 -5.86 -9.02
N GLU A 393 15.70 -6.87 -9.71
CA GLU A 393 15.35 -6.99 -11.11
C GLU A 393 13.87 -7.29 -11.11
N GLY A 394 13.05 -6.26 -11.26
CA GLY A 394 11.65 -6.45 -11.54
C GLY A 394 11.55 -7.39 -12.71
N VAL A 395 10.70 -8.38 -12.61
CA VAL A 395 10.38 -9.23 -13.73
C VAL A 395 9.56 -8.40 -14.68
N GLY A 396 10.29 -7.75 -15.43
CA GLY A 396 9.94 -6.55 -16.07
C GLY A 396 8.89 -6.62 -17.07
N PRO A 397 8.48 -5.52 -17.35
CA PRO A 397 7.34 -5.20 -18.10
C PRO A 397 7.54 -5.53 -19.49
N GLY A 398 6.81 -6.01 -19.89
CA GLY A 398 7.06 -5.91 -21.12
C GLY A 398 5.95 -6.25 -22.01
N THR A 399 5.09 -7.14 -21.61
CA THR A 399 4.04 -7.66 -22.47
C THR A 399 2.73 -6.98 -22.15
N LEU A 400 2.13 -6.38 -23.17
CA LEU A 400 0.78 -5.83 -23.08
C LEU A 400 -0.21 -6.93 -22.71
N ILE A 401 -1.00 -6.68 -21.68
CA ILE A 401 -2.09 -7.53 -21.22
C ILE A 401 -3.35 -7.17 -22.01
N PRO A 402 -3.92 -8.08 -22.82
CA PRO A 402 -5.14 -7.79 -23.55
C PRO A 402 -6.33 -7.62 -22.60
N GLY A 403 -7.06 -6.53 -22.73
CA GLY A 403 -8.25 -6.25 -21.93
C GLY A 403 -7.93 -5.77 -20.52
N ALA A 404 -8.75 -6.17 -19.54
CA ALA A 404 -8.57 -5.79 -18.16
C ALA A 404 -7.58 -6.72 -17.44
N ALA A 405 -6.57 -6.15 -16.84
CA ALA A 405 -5.73 -6.81 -15.83
C ALA A 405 -6.37 -6.63 -14.46
N THR A 406 -6.46 -7.69 -13.65
CA THR A 406 -7.12 -7.69 -12.34
C THR A 406 -6.22 -8.23 -11.25
N THR A 407 -6.35 -7.66 -10.06
CA THR A 407 -5.66 -8.12 -8.85
C THR A 407 -6.64 -8.14 -7.70
N GLU A 408 -6.61 -9.17 -6.91
CA GLU A 408 -7.44 -9.35 -5.73
C GLU A 408 -6.54 -9.52 -4.51
N GLY A 409 -6.83 -8.79 -3.42
CA GLY A 409 -6.09 -8.86 -2.18
C GLY A 409 -6.99 -9.14 -0.99
N PHE A 410 -6.45 -9.83 0.01
CA PHE A 410 -7.07 -10.07 1.30
C PHE A 410 -6.00 -10.12 2.37
N VAL A 411 -6.19 -9.39 3.46
CA VAL A 411 -5.35 -9.50 4.64
C VAL A 411 -6.19 -9.54 5.91
N ASN A 412 -5.74 -10.32 6.88
CA ASN A 412 -6.34 -10.41 8.20
C ASN A 412 -5.26 -10.31 9.26
N TYR A 413 -5.50 -9.46 10.25
CA TYR A 413 -4.69 -9.33 11.45
C TYR A 413 -5.48 -9.76 12.68
N PHE A 414 -4.84 -10.57 13.54
CA PHE A 414 -5.24 -10.77 14.92
C PHE A 414 -4.21 -10.11 15.83
N GLN A 415 -4.67 -9.32 16.78
CA GLN A 415 -3.86 -8.58 17.72
C GLN A 415 -4.24 -8.95 19.14
N ILE A 416 -3.26 -9.37 19.93
CA ILE A 416 -3.44 -9.85 21.30
C ILE A 416 -2.55 -9.04 22.24
N LEU A 417 -3.14 -8.34 23.20
CA LEU A 417 -2.44 -7.67 24.27
C LEU A 417 -2.02 -8.70 25.32
N LEU A 418 -0.73 -8.90 25.50
CA LEU A 418 -0.17 -9.90 26.43
C LEU A 418 0.10 -9.32 27.82
N SER A 419 0.57 -8.09 27.88
CA SER A 419 0.79 -7.40 29.15
C SER A 419 0.42 -5.92 29.06
N LYS A 420 0.03 -5.33 30.18
CA LYS A 420 -0.54 -3.98 30.28
C LYS A 420 0.23 -2.94 29.44
N LYS A 421 -0.20 -2.76 28.18
CA LYS A 421 0.27 -1.73 27.25
C LYS A 421 1.75 -1.79 26.86
N LYS A 422 2.40 -2.94 26.97
CA LYS A 422 3.82 -3.09 26.64
C LYS A 422 4.12 -4.19 25.65
N ASP A 423 3.32 -5.25 25.68
CA ASP A 423 3.60 -6.46 24.94
C ASP A 423 2.38 -6.88 24.14
N TYR A 424 2.58 -7.08 22.83
CA TYR A 424 1.53 -7.47 21.91
C TYR A 424 2.00 -8.59 21.00
N LEU A 425 1.13 -9.56 20.76
CA LEU A 425 1.30 -10.57 19.73
C LEU A 425 0.43 -10.23 18.54
N SER A 426 1.00 -10.22 17.35
CA SER A 426 0.32 -9.99 16.10
C SER A 426 0.44 -11.19 15.19
N ILE A 427 -0.67 -11.60 14.58
CA ILE A 427 -0.72 -12.66 13.58
C ILE A 427 -1.34 -12.06 12.32
N ARG A 428 -0.63 -12.12 11.20
CA ARG A 428 -1.11 -11.69 9.89
C ARG A 428 -1.21 -12.86 8.95
N ASN A 429 -2.30 -12.92 8.21
CA ASN A 429 -2.47 -13.83 7.08
C ASN A 429 -2.89 -13.00 5.89
N ASP A 430 -2.18 -13.10 4.79
CA ASP A 430 -2.51 -12.37 3.57
C ASP A 430 -2.51 -13.27 2.34
N LEU A 431 -3.29 -12.84 1.35
CA LEU A 431 -3.46 -13.47 0.06
C LEU A 431 -3.47 -12.37 -1.02
N LEU A 432 -2.67 -12.57 -2.06
CA LEU A 432 -2.65 -11.73 -3.24
C LEU A 432 -2.81 -12.60 -4.48
N ASN A 433 -3.80 -12.32 -5.32
CA ASN A 433 -3.99 -12.97 -6.61
C ASN A 433 -3.65 -11.98 -7.74
N ASP A 434 -2.45 -12.08 -8.29
CA ASP A 434 -2.03 -11.32 -9.46
C ASP A 434 -2.39 -12.10 -10.75
N ALA A 435 -3.67 -11.99 -11.14
CA ALA A 435 -4.27 -12.88 -12.12
C ALA A 435 -3.66 -12.76 -13.52
N GLN A 436 -3.08 -11.63 -13.88
CA GLN A 436 -2.45 -11.37 -15.17
C GLN A 436 -1.00 -10.90 -15.07
N ALA A 437 -0.39 -10.98 -13.89
CA ALA A 437 0.99 -10.54 -13.67
C ALA A 437 1.20 -9.01 -13.84
N ASN A 438 0.17 -8.21 -13.70
CA ASN A 438 0.30 -6.77 -13.88
C ASN A 438 0.91 -6.05 -12.67
N ARG A 439 0.92 -6.68 -11.50
CA ARG A 439 1.46 -6.08 -10.27
C ARG A 439 2.86 -6.61 -9.94
N THR A 440 3.03 -7.92 -9.88
CA THR A 440 4.30 -8.56 -9.47
C THR A 440 5.16 -9.03 -10.64
N GLY A 441 4.60 -9.10 -11.84
CA GLY A 441 5.24 -9.68 -13.00
C GLY A 441 5.04 -11.19 -13.13
N TYR A 442 4.43 -11.83 -12.14
CA TYR A 442 4.19 -13.28 -12.13
C TYR A 442 2.70 -13.57 -11.99
N LYS A 443 2.17 -14.37 -12.90
CA LYS A 443 0.77 -14.81 -12.85
C LYS A 443 0.60 -15.92 -11.82
N THR A 444 0.31 -15.55 -10.59
CA THR A 444 0.14 -16.53 -9.51
C THR A 444 -0.72 -15.96 -8.38
N MET A 445 -1.20 -16.84 -7.53
CA MET A 445 -1.71 -16.50 -6.21
C MET A 445 -0.56 -16.64 -5.21
N TYR A 446 -0.44 -15.66 -4.33
CA TYR A 446 0.48 -15.64 -3.21
C TYR A 446 -0.26 -15.83 -1.90
N THR A 447 0.38 -16.45 -0.93
CA THR A 447 -0.03 -16.42 0.47
C THR A 447 1.15 -16.06 1.35
N SER A 448 0.88 -15.36 2.43
CA SER A 448 1.87 -15.04 3.45
C SER A 448 1.28 -15.22 4.84
N HIS A 449 2.10 -15.71 5.77
CA HIS A 449 1.76 -15.91 7.18
C HIS A 449 2.86 -15.31 8.02
N THR A 450 2.50 -14.37 8.90
CA THR A 450 3.45 -13.68 9.77
C THR A 450 2.99 -13.75 11.21
N ILE A 451 3.93 -14.01 12.11
CA ILE A 451 3.74 -13.91 13.56
C ILE A 451 4.82 -12.97 14.08
N GLY A 452 4.40 -11.91 14.77
CA GLY A 452 5.31 -10.95 15.37
C GLY A 452 4.93 -10.57 16.78
N TYR A 453 5.91 -10.06 17.49
CA TYR A 453 5.79 -9.60 18.85
C TYR A 453 6.24 -8.14 18.93
N VAL A 454 5.51 -7.33 19.66
CA VAL A 454 5.86 -5.93 19.88
C VAL A 454 6.14 -5.71 21.33
N HIS A 455 7.29 -5.12 21.65
CA HIS A 455 7.66 -4.73 23.01
C HIS A 455 7.97 -3.24 23.08
N TYR A 456 7.28 -2.55 23.97
CA TYR A 456 7.56 -1.14 24.29
C TYR A 456 8.47 -1.05 25.51
N PHE A 457 9.70 -0.62 25.30
CA PHE A 457 10.61 -0.26 26.40
C PHE A 457 10.12 1.01 27.10
N THR A 458 9.70 1.97 26.29
CA THR A 458 9.09 3.23 26.71
C THR A 458 8.03 3.65 25.68
N ASP A 459 7.28 4.71 25.92
CA ASP A 459 6.35 5.27 24.94
C ASP A 459 7.03 5.74 23.63
N LEU A 460 8.35 5.92 23.68
CA LEU A 460 9.15 6.41 22.55
C LEU A 460 9.98 5.31 21.88
N ILE A 461 10.21 4.18 22.51
CA ILE A 461 11.13 3.14 22.03
C ILE A 461 10.43 1.79 22.02
N ARG A 462 10.40 1.15 20.85
CA ARG A 462 9.86 -0.20 20.69
C ARG A 462 10.67 -1.06 19.73
N ILE A 463 10.54 -2.38 19.86
CA ILE A 463 11.05 -3.37 18.89
C ILE A 463 9.90 -4.25 18.41
N ARG A 464 10.05 -4.78 17.17
CA ARG A 464 9.06 -5.66 16.54
C ARG A 464 9.75 -6.87 15.87
N PRO A 465 10.19 -7.89 16.64
CA PRO A 465 10.64 -9.13 16.03
C PRO A 465 9.48 -9.90 15.39
N GLU A 466 9.72 -10.49 14.22
CA GLU A 466 8.74 -11.29 13.50
C GLU A 466 9.36 -12.44 12.73
N VAL A 467 8.53 -13.42 12.38
CA VAL A 467 8.84 -14.48 11.42
C VAL A 467 7.74 -14.55 10.39
N ARG A 468 8.12 -14.70 9.11
CA ARG A 468 7.22 -14.70 7.97
C ARG A 468 7.53 -15.82 7.01
N PHE A 469 6.49 -16.47 6.52
CA PHE A 469 6.57 -17.47 5.45
C PHE A 469 5.66 -17.05 4.29
N GLU A 470 6.19 -17.11 3.08
CA GLU A 470 5.51 -16.70 1.85
C GLU A 470 5.63 -17.78 0.79
N ARG A 471 4.58 -17.92 -0.03
CA ARG A 471 4.54 -18.89 -1.12
C ARG A 471 3.74 -18.39 -2.32
N ALA A 472 4.28 -18.63 -3.53
CA ALA A 472 3.55 -18.61 -4.79
C ALA A 472 2.98 -19.99 -5.11
N TRP A 473 1.74 -20.07 -5.60
CA TRP A 473 1.01 -21.33 -5.74
C TRP A 473 0.96 -21.89 -7.18
N ALA A 474 1.41 -21.14 -8.17
CA ALA A 474 1.56 -21.68 -9.52
C ALA A 474 2.82 -22.56 -9.60
N ASP A 475 2.72 -23.75 -10.18
CA ASP A 475 3.77 -24.78 -10.12
C ASP A 475 5.06 -24.37 -10.85
N ASP A 476 4.96 -23.54 -11.87
CA ASP A 476 6.04 -23.09 -12.76
C ASP A 476 6.51 -21.65 -12.47
N VAL A 477 6.07 -21.08 -11.33
CA VAL A 477 6.33 -19.68 -10.99
C VAL A 477 7.22 -19.56 -9.77
N THR A 478 8.33 -18.86 -9.92
CA THR A 478 9.35 -18.67 -8.88
C THR A 478 9.63 -17.18 -8.64
N PRO A 479 8.71 -16.42 -8.01
CA PRO A 479 8.82 -14.96 -7.95
C PRO A 479 9.84 -14.43 -6.95
N TYR A 480 10.25 -15.24 -5.98
CA TYR A 480 11.18 -14.81 -4.94
C TYR A 480 12.64 -14.96 -5.35
N ASP A 481 13.54 -14.23 -4.67
CA ASP A 481 14.98 -14.23 -4.87
C ASP A 481 15.35 -13.96 -6.35
N ASN A 482 14.78 -12.90 -6.93
CA ASN A 482 14.93 -12.52 -8.33
C ASN A 482 14.55 -13.65 -9.31
N GLY A 483 13.41 -14.25 -9.11
CA GLY A 483 12.88 -15.25 -10.03
C GLY A 483 13.41 -16.67 -9.85
N THR A 484 14.04 -16.98 -8.72
CA THR A 484 14.69 -18.30 -8.51
C THR A 484 13.98 -19.20 -7.51
N LYS A 485 13.04 -18.68 -6.71
CA LYS A 485 12.36 -19.43 -5.65
C LYS A 485 10.85 -19.27 -5.68
N GLN A 486 10.14 -20.34 -5.31
CA GLN A 486 8.69 -20.37 -5.20
C GLN A 486 8.20 -19.94 -3.81
N ASN A 487 9.05 -19.97 -2.81
CA ASN A 487 8.73 -19.61 -1.45
C ASN A 487 9.91 -18.89 -0.77
N GLN A 488 9.60 -18.19 0.31
CA GLN A 488 10.56 -17.44 1.09
C GLN A 488 10.19 -17.53 2.58
N PHE A 489 11.22 -17.60 3.43
CA PHE A 489 11.10 -17.44 4.87
C PHE A 489 12.03 -16.32 5.33
N THR A 490 11.50 -15.43 6.17
CA THR A 490 12.24 -14.33 6.80
C THR A 490 12.04 -14.36 8.32
N ALA A 491 13.10 -14.06 9.05
CA ALA A 491 13.07 -13.67 10.45
C ALA A 491 13.60 -12.25 10.53
N ALA A 492 12.78 -11.32 10.96
CA ALA A 492 13.06 -9.88 10.87
C ALA A 492 12.80 -9.19 12.20
N MET A 493 13.39 -8.01 12.36
CA MET A 493 13.16 -7.15 13.52
C MET A 493 13.53 -5.72 13.18
N ASP A 494 12.76 -4.77 13.72
CA ASP A 494 13.13 -3.36 13.74
C ASP A 494 13.20 -2.77 15.14
N LEU A 495 13.83 -1.60 15.21
CA LEU A 495 13.87 -0.71 16.36
C LEU A 495 13.35 0.65 15.95
N ILE A 496 12.26 1.08 16.58
CA ILE A 496 11.69 2.40 16.37
C ILE A 496 11.97 3.29 17.58
N VAL A 497 12.50 4.49 17.30
CA VAL A 497 12.70 5.55 18.28
C VAL A 497 11.93 6.79 17.83
N ARG A 498 10.97 7.27 18.65
CA ARG A 498 10.21 8.50 18.41
C ARG A 498 10.86 9.70 19.12
N PHE A 499 10.75 10.89 18.55
CA PHE A 499 11.30 12.13 19.10
C PHE A 499 10.41 13.35 18.88
#